data_e8c83d6e91252304563af7d5886d2670
#
_entry.id   e8c83d6e91252304563af7d5886d2670
#
_cell.length_a   1.000
_cell.length_b   1.000
_cell.length_c   1.000
_cell.angle_alpha   90.00
_cell.angle_beta   90.00
_cell.angle_gamma   90.00
#
_symmetry.space_group_name_H-M   'P 1'
#
loop_
_entity.id
_entity.type
_entity.pdbx_description
1 polymer ?
#
loop_
_entity_poly.entity_id
_entity_poly.type
_entity_poly.pdbx_seq_one_letter_code
_entity_poly.pdbx_strand_id
1 'polypeptide(L)'
;MSAQEIPLKLDGRISSYLQAYEQEDEELGRFVRLQASCKGELLIQQEIQQGLLHLYDHGARTYFLCGETGSGKKLQCGLLCEAKKLPVLYVDSVRLMEQREPSDQICRRIKREAILKGNAAICFTGLPGDEEDRVDAQKTEKLLHGMRDWNGLLFFTSIYEWNRSIEGERKVVKVRIPDNTTEDRILLWDACLQEELRPADLNLIYLADKYRLTAGTIRDCVEEYQDRLLMKGAQPNMADLLAACTDQLEHRLGRDAVRIEAKYRWEDLILPEPQKKLLADACDQVLLHHQVYHRWGFDKKLAYGKGVSMIFYGPPGTGKTMGAQVIANRLQMELYKVDMSGVLSKYVGESEKKLGNIFEQAKKSQSILFFDEADVLFGKRTDQKDSNDKYSNAGTAYLLQKIEEYEGIIILATNFLQNFDNAFLRRFQFIIEFPFTDVPRRKEIWQKVFPPELPREELDLDFLAEEFHFSGSQIKNVAVAAAFLAAGEQTPLNMKHVLTAVKREMAKTGKTLIASDFGVYYYLMEEVEG
;
A
#
# COMPACT_ATOMS: atom_id res chain seq x y z
N MET A 1 32.33 64.15 -13.14
CA MET A 1 31.92 62.98 -12.38
C MET A 1 32.25 61.81 -13.25
N SER A 2 33.32 61.07 -12.94
CA SER A 2 33.77 59.92 -13.70
C SER A 2 32.82 58.74 -13.47
N ALA A 3 32.30 58.18 -14.56
CA ALA A 3 31.58 56.90 -14.49
C ALA A 3 32.56 55.86 -13.98
N GLN A 4 32.29 55.30 -12.80
CA GLN A 4 33.01 54.13 -12.31
C GLN A 4 32.69 52.97 -13.26
N GLU A 5 33.70 52.46 -13.96
CA GLU A 5 33.64 51.21 -14.68
C GLU A 5 33.41 50.10 -13.67
N ILE A 6 32.18 49.58 -13.62
CA ILE A 6 31.87 48.37 -12.86
C ILE A 6 32.35 47.20 -13.74
N PRO A 7 33.36 46.42 -13.31
CA PRO A 7 33.83 45.32 -14.11
C PRO A 7 32.70 44.28 -14.25
N LEU A 8 32.26 44.06 -15.47
CA LEU A 8 31.32 42.98 -15.81
C LEU A 8 32.06 41.65 -15.65
N LYS A 9 31.77 40.91 -14.59
CA LYS A 9 32.26 39.55 -14.42
C LYS A 9 31.37 38.62 -15.23
N LEU A 10 31.91 38.03 -16.30
CA LEU A 10 31.20 37.01 -17.08
C LEU A 10 30.96 35.79 -16.21
N ASP A 11 29.72 35.24 -16.23
CA ASP A 11 29.38 34.02 -15.57
C ASP A 11 30.24 32.86 -16.09
N GLY A 12 30.81 32.05 -15.20
CA GLY A 12 31.74 30.97 -15.55
C GLY A 12 31.15 29.94 -16.52
N ARG A 13 29.85 29.64 -16.40
CA ARG A 13 29.14 28.71 -17.30
C ARG A 13 29.01 29.28 -18.72
N ILE A 14 28.72 30.59 -18.85
CA ILE A 14 28.67 31.30 -20.15
C ILE A 14 30.08 31.35 -20.78
N SER A 15 31.10 31.62 -19.97
CA SER A 15 32.49 31.64 -20.44
C SER A 15 32.91 30.26 -20.98
N SER A 16 32.62 29.18 -20.27
CA SER A 16 32.92 27.83 -20.74
C SER A 16 32.16 27.47 -22.02
N TYR A 17 30.91 27.87 -22.15
CA TYR A 17 30.11 27.65 -23.36
C TYR A 17 30.72 28.37 -24.57
N LEU A 18 31.12 29.64 -24.41
CA LEU A 18 31.75 30.42 -25.48
C LEU A 18 33.12 29.86 -25.92
N GLN A 19 33.78 29.13 -25.03
CA GLN A 19 35.03 28.43 -25.29
C GLN A 19 34.82 27.02 -25.84
N ALA A 20 33.59 26.62 -26.14
CA ALA A 20 33.19 25.28 -26.57
C ALA A 20 33.54 24.15 -25.56
N TYR A 21 33.72 24.48 -24.29
CA TYR A 21 33.83 23.49 -23.24
C TYR A 21 32.44 23.00 -22.82
N GLU A 22 32.16 21.72 -22.98
CA GLU A 22 30.95 21.08 -22.44
C GLU A 22 31.08 20.83 -20.91
N GLN A 23 30.97 21.89 -20.15
CA GLN A 23 30.91 21.80 -18.72
C GLN A 23 29.44 21.87 -18.28
N GLU A 24 28.96 20.94 -17.43
CA GLU A 24 27.65 21.04 -16.84
C GLU A 24 27.69 21.99 -15.63
N ASP A 25 26.56 22.63 -15.33
CA ASP A 25 26.41 23.39 -14.08
C ASP A 25 26.35 22.38 -12.91
N GLU A 26 27.44 22.30 -12.13
CA GLU A 26 27.59 21.29 -11.05
C GLU A 26 26.45 21.35 -10.01
N GLU A 27 25.89 22.52 -9.76
CA GLU A 27 24.80 22.68 -8.79
C GLU A 27 23.47 22.22 -9.39
N LEU A 28 23.23 22.47 -10.69
CA LEU A 28 22.04 21.98 -11.38
C LEU A 28 22.10 20.46 -11.63
N GLY A 29 23.28 19.88 -11.84
CA GLY A 29 23.46 18.45 -12.10
C GLY A 29 22.88 17.54 -11.02
N ARG A 30 22.61 18.06 -9.82
CA ARG A 30 22.00 17.31 -8.71
C ARG A 30 20.51 17.01 -8.93
N PHE A 31 19.80 17.86 -9.66
CA PHE A 31 18.33 17.76 -9.86
C PHE A 31 17.87 18.07 -11.28
N VAL A 32 18.77 18.40 -12.22
CA VAL A 32 18.45 18.65 -13.63
C VAL A 32 19.13 17.60 -14.49
N ARG A 33 18.37 17.02 -15.43
CA ARG A 33 18.89 16.06 -16.42
C ARG A 33 18.46 16.49 -17.82
N LEU A 34 19.42 16.56 -18.76
CA LEU A 34 19.16 16.79 -20.17
C LEU A 34 18.83 15.46 -20.86
N GLN A 35 17.77 15.44 -21.64
CA GLN A 35 17.43 14.35 -22.55
C GLN A 35 17.26 14.89 -23.96
N ALA A 36 18.14 14.47 -24.87
CA ALA A 36 18.16 14.96 -26.25
C ALA A 36 17.07 14.33 -27.11
N SER A 37 16.68 13.08 -26.84
CA SER A 37 15.63 12.35 -27.57
C SER A 37 14.82 11.48 -26.63
N CYS A 38 13.55 11.27 -26.92
CA CYS A 38 12.68 10.38 -26.17
C CYS A 38 12.78 8.98 -26.79
N LYS A 39 13.29 8.01 -26.01
CA LYS A 39 13.32 6.61 -26.45
C LYS A 39 12.12 5.89 -25.82
N GLY A 40 10.97 6.01 -26.45
CA GLY A 40 9.79 5.30 -25.97
C GLY A 40 8.65 5.37 -26.98
N GLU A 41 7.86 4.33 -27.05
CA GLU A 41 6.67 4.26 -27.86
C GLU A 41 5.43 4.43 -26.97
N LEU A 42 4.46 5.18 -27.47
CA LEU A 42 3.19 5.41 -26.78
C LEU A 42 2.19 4.35 -27.24
N LEU A 43 1.99 3.34 -26.40
CA LEU A 43 1.07 2.24 -26.69
C LEU A 43 -0.38 2.60 -26.40
N ILE A 44 -0.61 3.46 -25.40
CA ILE A 44 -1.93 3.88 -24.92
C ILE A 44 -2.03 5.39 -24.90
N GLN A 45 -3.24 5.94 -24.79
CA GLN A 45 -3.49 7.38 -24.62
C GLN A 45 -2.96 8.24 -25.80
N GLN A 46 -2.99 7.73 -27.02
CA GLN A 46 -2.54 8.43 -28.22
C GLN A 46 -3.34 9.71 -28.50
N GLU A 47 -4.62 9.74 -28.12
CA GLU A 47 -5.48 10.92 -28.26
C GLU A 47 -4.97 12.11 -27.43
N ILE A 48 -4.42 11.86 -26.25
CA ILE A 48 -3.82 12.89 -25.39
C ILE A 48 -2.61 13.48 -26.10
N GLN A 49 -1.74 12.63 -26.66
CA GLN A 49 -0.56 13.08 -27.40
C GLN A 49 -0.94 13.94 -28.63
N GLN A 50 -1.93 13.51 -29.39
CA GLN A 50 -2.45 14.29 -30.52
C GLN A 50 -3.03 15.63 -30.05
N GLY A 51 -3.77 15.63 -28.95
CA GLY A 51 -4.29 16.84 -28.33
C GLY A 51 -3.20 17.82 -27.89
N LEU A 52 -2.14 17.32 -27.26
CA LEU A 52 -0.99 18.14 -26.86
C LEU A 52 -0.28 18.78 -28.06
N LEU A 53 -0.06 18.02 -29.14
CA LEU A 53 0.52 18.52 -30.39
C LEU A 53 -0.35 19.59 -31.02
N HIS A 54 -1.65 19.36 -31.11
CA HIS A 54 -2.61 20.32 -31.66
C HIS A 54 -2.60 21.64 -30.88
N LEU A 55 -2.64 21.55 -29.54
CA LEU A 55 -2.59 22.72 -28.66
C LEU A 55 -1.26 23.51 -28.83
N TYR A 56 -0.14 22.81 -28.98
CA TYR A 56 1.16 23.43 -29.25
C TYR A 56 1.14 24.22 -30.56
N ASP A 57 0.58 23.65 -31.63
CA ASP A 57 0.49 24.29 -32.93
C ASP A 57 -0.44 25.52 -32.91
N HIS A 58 -1.39 25.57 -31.95
CA HIS A 58 -2.25 26.72 -31.69
C HIS A 58 -1.69 27.70 -30.64
N GLY A 59 -0.38 27.61 -30.35
CA GLY A 59 0.32 28.60 -29.52
C GLY A 59 0.39 28.26 -28.02
N ALA A 60 -0.11 27.14 -27.55
CA ALA A 60 0.09 26.74 -26.17
C ALA A 60 1.57 26.43 -25.92
N ARG A 61 2.12 26.93 -24.79
CA ARG A 61 3.55 26.77 -24.43
C ARG A 61 3.73 26.30 -22.98
N THR A 62 2.68 26.28 -22.20
CA THR A 62 2.74 25.86 -20.80
C THR A 62 1.67 24.82 -20.52
N TYR A 63 2.10 23.64 -20.02
CA TYR A 63 1.25 22.49 -19.76
C TYR A 63 1.42 22.03 -18.33
N PHE A 64 0.31 21.67 -17.70
CA PHE A 64 0.28 21.02 -16.40
C PHE A 64 -0.35 19.63 -16.57
N LEU A 65 0.45 18.58 -16.43
CA LEU A 65 0.00 17.20 -16.55
C LEU A 65 -0.18 16.59 -15.16
N CYS A 66 -1.39 16.17 -14.82
CA CYS A 66 -1.69 15.44 -13.58
C CYS A 66 -2.07 13.99 -13.87
N GLY A 67 -1.84 13.12 -12.90
CA GLY A 67 -2.16 11.70 -12.97
C GLY A 67 -1.22 10.87 -12.11
N GLU A 68 -1.48 9.59 -11.96
CA GLU A 68 -0.70 8.69 -11.12
C GLU A 68 0.80 8.63 -11.47
N THR A 69 1.62 8.23 -10.48
CA THR A 69 3.04 7.93 -10.72
C THR A 69 3.16 6.78 -11.71
N GLY A 70 3.99 6.92 -12.75
CA GLY A 70 4.13 5.91 -13.80
C GLY A 70 3.07 5.96 -14.90
N SER A 71 2.10 6.91 -14.87
CA SER A 71 1.04 7.03 -15.90
C SER A 71 1.51 7.56 -17.28
N GLY A 72 2.81 7.77 -17.49
CA GLY A 72 3.34 8.20 -18.78
C GLY A 72 3.48 9.72 -18.96
N LYS A 73 3.25 10.56 -17.94
CA LYS A 73 3.39 12.03 -18.03
C LYS A 73 4.70 12.50 -18.67
N LYS A 74 5.85 11.95 -18.20
CA LYS A 74 7.17 12.28 -18.78
C LYS A 74 7.29 11.84 -20.24
N LEU A 75 6.73 10.69 -20.60
CA LEU A 75 6.73 10.18 -21.96
C LEU A 75 5.94 11.12 -22.89
N GLN A 76 4.74 11.53 -22.47
CA GLN A 76 3.91 12.49 -23.22
C GLN A 76 4.67 13.81 -23.47
N CYS A 77 5.35 14.35 -22.45
CA CYS A 77 6.17 15.55 -22.59
C CYS A 77 7.34 15.33 -23.57
N GLY A 78 8.05 14.22 -23.41
CA GLY A 78 9.19 13.87 -24.25
C GLY A 78 8.83 13.68 -25.71
N LEU A 79 7.73 12.97 -26.00
CA LEU A 79 7.25 12.75 -27.38
C LEU A 79 6.79 14.04 -28.06
N LEU A 80 6.15 14.97 -27.33
CA LEU A 80 5.82 16.28 -27.88
C LEU A 80 7.11 17.03 -28.26
N CYS A 81 8.11 17.01 -27.38
CA CYS A 81 9.39 17.69 -27.66
C CYS A 81 10.13 17.02 -28.81
N GLU A 82 10.13 15.71 -28.93
CA GLU A 82 10.74 14.98 -30.04
C GLU A 82 10.08 15.31 -31.38
N ALA A 83 8.73 15.35 -31.42
CA ALA A 83 7.99 15.77 -32.61
C ALA A 83 8.33 17.22 -33.07
N LYS A 84 8.74 18.08 -32.11
CA LYS A 84 9.16 19.45 -32.37
C LYS A 84 10.69 19.64 -32.44
N LYS A 85 11.45 18.53 -32.34
CA LYS A 85 12.94 18.50 -32.37
C LYS A 85 13.58 19.39 -31.29
N LEU A 86 12.97 19.37 -30.10
CA LEU A 86 13.45 20.13 -28.94
C LEU A 86 14.04 19.14 -27.89
N PRO A 87 15.23 19.40 -27.37
CA PRO A 87 15.70 18.67 -26.18
C PRO A 87 14.90 19.06 -24.95
N VAL A 88 14.91 18.23 -23.93
CA VAL A 88 14.15 18.44 -22.69
C VAL A 88 15.09 18.47 -21.49
N LEU A 89 14.95 19.48 -20.64
CA LEU A 89 15.54 19.56 -19.32
C LEU A 89 14.51 19.07 -18.30
N TYR A 90 14.70 17.89 -17.76
CA TYR A 90 13.90 17.37 -16.65
C TYR A 90 14.45 17.90 -15.34
N VAL A 91 13.61 18.57 -14.57
CA VAL A 91 13.91 19.16 -13.26
C VAL A 91 13.15 18.39 -12.20
N ASP A 92 13.86 17.73 -11.28
CA ASP A 92 13.27 17.05 -10.13
C ASP A 92 12.83 18.09 -9.10
N SER A 93 11.52 18.32 -9.01
CA SER A 93 10.96 19.37 -8.14
C SER A 93 11.12 19.06 -6.66
N VAL A 94 11.13 17.78 -6.26
CA VAL A 94 11.30 17.37 -4.86
C VAL A 94 12.70 17.77 -4.39
N ARG A 95 13.74 17.37 -5.12
CA ARG A 95 15.12 17.72 -4.81
C ARG A 95 15.39 19.22 -4.94
N LEU A 96 14.74 19.88 -5.88
CA LEU A 96 14.82 21.33 -6.04
C LEU A 96 14.28 22.07 -4.80
N MET A 97 13.17 21.61 -4.23
CA MET A 97 12.55 22.23 -3.05
C MET A 97 13.34 22.05 -1.76
N GLU A 98 14.23 21.06 -1.71
CA GLU A 98 15.16 20.84 -0.60
C GLU A 98 16.33 21.84 -0.62
N GLN A 99 16.56 22.55 -1.73
CA GLN A 99 17.66 23.49 -1.85
C GLN A 99 17.44 24.74 -0.99
N ARG A 100 18.54 25.27 -0.44
CA ARG A 100 18.53 26.49 0.40
C ARG A 100 18.62 27.78 -0.43
N GLU A 101 18.96 27.67 -1.72
CA GLU A 101 19.11 28.80 -2.62
C GLU A 101 17.76 29.46 -2.94
N PRO A 102 17.69 30.79 -3.09
CA PRO A 102 16.45 31.46 -3.52
C PRO A 102 15.91 30.94 -4.84
N SER A 103 14.62 30.62 -4.90
CA SER A 103 13.95 30.05 -6.08
C SER A 103 14.19 30.86 -7.36
N ASP A 104 14.29 32.20 -7.27
CA ASP A 104 14.52 33.06 -8.41
C ASP A 104 15.92 32.88 -9.05
N GLN A 105 16.95 32.59 -8.23
CA GLN A 105 18.29 32.33 -8.73
C GLN A 105 18.36 31.00 -9.45
N ILE A 106 17.74 29.96 -8.84
CA ILE A 106 17.68 28.64 -9.46
C ILE A 106 16.89 28.69 -10.78
N CYS A 107 15.74 29.38 -10.83
CA CYS A 107 14.97 29.56 -12.06
C CYS A 107 15.77 30.26 -13.15
N ARG A 108 16.57 31.27 -12.82
CA ARG A 108 17.47 31.95 -13.80
C ARG A 108 18.52 30.97 -14.33
N ARG A 109 19.13 30.14 -13.49
CA ARG A 109 20.12 29.14 -13.92
C ARG A 109 19.49 28.10 -14.83
N ILE A 110 18.29 27.56 -14.48
CA ILE A 110 17.58 26.61 -15.33
C ILE A 110 17.24 27.21 -16.69
N LYS A 111 16.72 28.44 -16.72
CA LYS A 111 16.43 29.16 -17.99
C LYS A 111 17.69 29.38 -18.82
N ARG A 112 18.80 29.77 -18.19
CA ARG A 112 20.10 29.91 -18.86
C ARG A 112 20.54 28.59 -19.48
N GLU A 113 20.50 27.48 -18.73
CA GLU A 113 20.90 26.18 -19.24
C GLU A 113 19.99 25.70 -20.38
N ALA A 114 18.69 25.95 -20.31
CA ALA A 114 17.76 25.66 -21.40
C ALA A 114 18.11 26.41 -22.68
N ILE A 115 18.48 27.71 -22.59
CA ILE A 115 18.92 28.52 -23.75
C ILE A 115 20.22 27.95 -24.34
N LEU A 116 21.23 27.65 -23.49
CA LEU A 116 22.52 27.11 -23.90
C LEU A 116 22.41 25.73 -24.57
N LYS A 117 21.39 24.97 -24.23
CA LYS A 117 21.07 23.64 -24.81
C LYS A 117 20.07 23.74 -25.99
N GLY A 118 20.07 24.83 -26.74
CA GLY A 118 19.26 24.98 -27.94
C GLY A 118 17.78 25.29 -27.69
N ASN A 119 17.48 26.12 -26.71
CA ASN A 119 16.11 26.40 -26.25
C ASN A 119 15.33 25.15 -25.82
N ALA A 120 15.99 24.30 -25.03
CA ALA A 120 15.40 23.09 -24.52
C ALA A 120 14.06 23.38 -23.82
N ALA A 121 13.11 22.49 -23.96
CA ALA A 121 11.90 22.48 -23.13
C ALA A 121 12.25 22.22 -21.66
N ILE A 122 11.55 22.84 -20.73
CA ILE A 122 11.75 22.64 -19.31
C ILE A 122 10.58 21.83 -18.77
N CYS A 123 10.86 20.72 -18.08
CA CYS A 123 9.85 19.84 -17.50
C CYS A 123 10.10 19.65 -16.00
N PHE A 124 9.32 20.31 -15.16
CA PHE A 124 9.32 20.10 -13.72
C PHE A 124 8.55 18.83 -13.37
N THR A 125 9.20 17.89 -12.68
CA THR A 125 8.62 16.58 -12.38
C THR A 125 8.38 16.43 -10.88
N GLY A 126 7.22 15.87 -10.51
CA GLY A 126 6.90 15.57 -9.11
C GLY A 126 6.55 16.80 -8.27
N LEU A 127 5.82 17.77 -8.86
CA LEU A 127 5.33 18.90 -8.06
C LEU A 127 4.34 18.42 -7.00
N PRO A 128 4.50 18.87 -5.73
CA PRO A 128 3.56 18.57 -4.66
C PRO A 128 2.19 19.21 -4.93
N GLY A 129 1.13 18.61 -4.35
CA GLY A 129 -0.23 19.15 -4.44
C GLY A 129 -0.46 20.34 -3.50
N ASP A 130 -1.59 21.01 -3.71
CA ASP A 130 -2.01 22.14 -2.87
C ASP A 130 -2.36 21.75 -1.43
N GLU A 131 -2.69 20.48 -1.21
CA GLU A 131 -3.18 19.96 0.07
C GLU A 131 -2.07 19.41 0.96
N GLU A 132 -0.85 19.20 0.42
CA GLU A 132 0.20 18.48 1.13
C GLU A 132 0.92 19.27 2.22
N ASP A 133 1.26 20.55 1.97
CA ASP A 133 1.83 21.45 2.97
C ASP A 133 1.74 22.91 2.47
N ARG A 134 1.40 23.83 3.36
CA ARG A 134 1.39 25.28 3.03
C ARG A 134 2.76 25.79 2.59
N VAL A 135 3.83 25.20 3.10
CA VAL A 135 5.22 25.57 2.77
C VAL A 135 5.55 25.13 1.34
N ASP A 136 5.22 23.90 0.98
CA ASP A 136 5.49 23.36 -0.36
C ASP A 136 4.60 24.03 -1.42
N ALA A 137 3.37 24.34 -1.08
CA ALA A 137 2.49 25.13 -1.93
C ALA A 137 3.06 26.53 -2.22
N GLN A 138 3.62 27.23 -1.22
CA GLN A 138 4.28 28.53 -1.42
C GLN A 138 5.56 28.42 -2.26
N LYS A 139 6.36 27.38 -2.06
CA LYS A 139 7.56 27.12 -2.89
C LYS A 139 7.19 26.86 -4.34
N THR A 140 6.15 26.06 -4.57
CA THR A 140 5.61 25.78 -5.92
C THR A 140 5.15 27.07 -6.59
N GLU A 141 4.43 27.94 -5.88
CA GLU A 141 3.96 29.22 -6.39
C GLU A 141 5.12 30.15 -6.77
N LYS A 142 6.16 30.24 -5.92
CA LYS A 142 7.39 30.99 -6.23
C LYS A 142 8.11 30.44 -7.46
N LEU A 143 8.16 29.12 -7.63
CA LEU A 143 8.74 28.46 -8.79
C LEU A 143 7.97 28.80 -10.07
N LEU A 144 6.64 28.73 -10.03
CA LEU A 144 5.79 29.11 -11.15
C LEU A 144 5.98 30.59 -11.52
N HIS A 145 6.04 31.47 -10.51
CA HIS A 145 6.30 32.89 -10.70
C HIS A 145 7.70 33.13 -11.29
N GLY A 146 8.73 32.41 -10.83
CA GLY A 146 10.08 32.49 -11.36
C GLY A 146 10.21 32.06 -12.83
N MET A 147 9.24 31.29 -13.34
CA MET A 147 9.21 30.80 -14.73
C MET A 147 8.30 31.62 -15.67
N ARG A 148 7.61 32.64 -15.17
CA ARG A 148 6.59 33.41 -15.92
C ARG A 148 7.11 34.06 -17.23
N ASP A 149 8.36 34.50 -17.27
CA ASP A 149 9.02 35.16 -18.40
C ASP A 149 9.73 34.20 -19.36
N TRP A 150 9.62 32.87 -19.11
CA TRP A 150 10.17 31.86 -20.02
C TRP A 150 9.33 31.71 -21.29
N ASN A 151 9.90 32.03 -22.46
CA ASN A 151 9.18 31.98 -23.75
C ASN A 151 9.19 30.62 -24.44
N GLY A 152 9.97 29.64 -23.94
CA GLY A 152 10.01 28.27 -24.45
C GLY A 152 8.87 27.38 -23.94
N LEU A 153 8.93 26.11 -24.31
CA LEU A 153 8.00 25.09 -23.90
C LEU A 153 8.25 24.73 -22.44
N LEU A 154 7.18 24.68 -21.64
CA LEU A 154 7.22 24.48 -20.21
C LEU A 154 6.18 23.42 -19.78
N PHE A 155 6.64 22.42 -19.04
CA PHE A 155 5.80 21.39 -18.48
C PHE A 155 5.92 21.35 -16.96
N PHE A 156 4.80 21.09 -16.33
CA PHE A 156 4.71 20.74 -14.92
C PHE A 156 4.01 19.39 -14.79
N THR A 157 4.55 18.46 -14.01
CA THR A 157 3.90 17.18 -13.74
C THR A 157 3.68 16.97 -12.26
N SER A 158 2.47 16.53 -11.90
CA SER A 158 2.05 16.24 -10.53
C SER A 158 1.24 14.96 -10.48
N ILE A 159 1.05 14.40 -9.28
CA ILE A 159 0.05 13.37 -9.03
C ILE A 159 -1.32 14.00 -8.73
N TYR A 160 -1.36 15.25 -8.29
CA TYR A 160 -2.55 16.00 -7.93
C TYR A 160 -2.96 17.01 -8.98
N GLU A 161 -4.23 17.36 -9.01
CA GLU A 161 -4.74 18.44 -9.84
C GLU A 161 -4.36 19.79 -9.23
N TRP A 162 -3.94 20.71 -10.08
CA TRP A 162 -3.66 22.07 -9.66
C TRP A 162 -4.94 22.93 -9.77
N ASN A 163 -5.51 23.28 -8.62
CA ASN A 163 -6.77 24.01 -8.55
C ASN A 163 -6.60 25.53 -8.41
N ARG A 164 -5.37 26.03 -8.27
CA ARG A 164 -5.09 27.47 -8.18
C ARG A 164 -5.05 28.11 -9.57
N SER A 165 -5.43 29.40 -9.64
CA SER A 165 -5.16 30.24 -10.80
C SER A 165 -3.69 30.63 -10.78
N ILE A 166 -2.99 30.43 -11.88
CA ILE A 166 -1.65 31.00 -12.06
C ILE A 166 -1.87 32.44 -12.52
N GLU A 167 -1.53 33.40 -11.65
CA GLU A 167 -1.58 34.83 -12.03
C GLU A 167 -0.56 35.12 -13.11
N GLY A 168 -1.01 35.65 -14.26
CA GLY A 168 -0.15 36.07 -15.37
C GLY A 168 -0.80 35.90 -16.73
N GLU A 169 -0.19 36.49 -17.76
CA GLU A 169 -0.69 36.49 -19.15
C GLU A 169 -0.63 35.10 -19.85
N ARG A 170 -0.01 34.10 -19.24
CA ARG A 170 0.15 32.76 -19.86
C ARG A 170 -1.00 31.84 -19.54
N LYS A 171 -1.65 31.36 -20.59
CA LYS A 171 -2.62 30.28 -20.51
C LYS A 171 -1.90 28.96 -20.19
N VAL A 172 -2.18 28.38 -19.03
CA VAL A 172 -1.73 27.04 -18.65
C VAL A 172 -2.78 26.04 -19.11
N VAL A 173 -2.35 25.07 -19.91
CA VAL A 173 -3.20 23.96 -20.32
C VAL A 173 -3.12 22.86 -19.28
N LYS A 174 -4.23 22.55 -18.63
CA LYS A 174 -4.32 21.45 -17.65
C LYS A 174 -4.77 20.19 -18.37
N VAL A 175 -4.01 19.11 -18.21
CA VAL A 175 -4.26 17.81 -18.83
C VAL A 175 -4.22 16.74 -17.75
N ARG A 176 -5.32 16.02 -17.58
CA ARG A 176 -5.39 14.85 -16.72
C ARG A 176 -5.07 13.61 -17.55
N ILE A 177 -4.08 12.84 -17.09
CA ILE A 177 -3.80 11.51 -17.63
C ILE A 177 -4.72 10.53 -16.89
N PRO A 178 -5.65 9.86 -17.56
CA PRO A 178 -6.57 8.94 -16.93
C PRO A 178 -5.87 7.67 -16.43
N ASP A 179 -6.50 6.96 -15.51
CA ASP A 179 -6.07 5.64 -15.11
C ASP A 179 -6.22 4.64 -16.27
N ASN A 180 -5.34 3.65 -16.31
CA ASN A 180 -5.38 2.63 -17.36
C ASN A 180 -6.63 1.76 -17.24
N THR A 181 -7.31 1.52 -18.35
CA THR A 181 -8.36 0.50 -18.45
C THR A 181 -7.79 -0.91 -18.36
N THR A 182 -8.63 -1.94 -18.25
CA THR A 182 -8.16 -3.33 -18.28
C THR A 182 -7.52 -3.66 -19.62
N GLU A 183 -8.10 -3.17 -20.71
CA GLU A 183 -7.57 -3.33 -22.08
C GLU A 183 -6.20 -2.66 -22.23
N ASP A 184 -6.03 -1.44 -21.71
CA ASP A 184 -4.73 -0.77 -21.70
C ASP A 184 -3.67 -1.59 -20.98
N ARG A 185 -4.01 -2.14 -19.80
CA ARG A 185 -3.07 -2.97 -19.04
C ARG A 185 -2.70 -4.26 -19.76
N ILE A 186 -3.65 -4.90 -20.44
CA ILE A 186 -3.36 -6.09 -21.26
C ILE A 186 -2.35 -5.74 -22.35
N LEU A 187 -2.55 -4.64 -23.08
CA LEU A 187 -1.63 -4.17 -24.11
C LEU A 187 -0.23 -3.85 -23.54
N LEU A 188 -0.19 -3.22 -22.38
CA LEU A 188 1.07 -2.88 -21.72
C LEU A 188 1.84 -4.11 -21.25
N TRP A 189 1.17 -5.09 -20.64
CA TRP A 189 1.78 -6.37 -20.25
C TRP A 189 2.30 -7.12 -21.46
N ASP A 190 1.52 -7.20 -22.53
CA ASP A 190 1.90 -7.89 -23.78
C ASP A 190 3.14 -7.27 -24.41
N ALA A 191 3.23 -5.94 -24.42
CA ALA A 191 4.37 -5.21 -24.97
C ALA A 191 5.63 -5.25 -24.08
N CYS A 192 5.46 -5.27 -22.75
CA CYS A 192 6.59 -5.29 -21.82
C CYS A 192 7.21 -6.70 -21.66
N LEU A 193 6.38 -7.76 -21.73
CA LEU A 193 6.84 -9.14 -21.66
C LEU A 193 7.32 -9.62 -23.02
N GLN A 194 8.62 -9.50 -23.28
CA GLN A 194 9.27 -10.09 -24.46
C GLN A 194 9.05 -11.61 -24.52
N GLU A 195 9.09 -12.22 -25.70
CA GLU A 195 8.80 -13.65 -25.88
C GLU A 195 9.64 -14.55 -24.97
N GLU A 196 10.92 -14.19 -24.75
CA GLU A 196 11.85 -14.93 -23.90
C GLU A 196 11.50 -14.89 -22.41
N LEU A 197 10.71 -13.91 -21.99
CA LEU A 197 10.28 -13.71 -20.59
C LEU A 197 8.86 -14.21 -20.33
N ARG A 198 8.18 -14.78 -21.33
CA ARG A 198 6.78 -15.21 -21.18
C ARG A 198 6.68 -16.55 -20.46
N PRO A 199 5.99 -16.63 -19.32
CA PRO A 199 5.61 -17.90 -18.72
C PRO A 199 4.76 -18.75 -19.66
N ALA A 200 4.92 -20.07 -19.64
CA ALA A 200 4.11 -20.99 -20.45
C ALA A 200 2.62 -20.94 -20.09
N ASP A 201 2.30 -20.59 -18.83
CA ASP A 201 0.96 -20.45 -18.26
C ASP A 201 0.50 -18.99 -18.17
N LEU A 202 1.07 -18.09 -18.98
CA LEU A 202 0.77 -16.67 -18.97
C LEU A 202 -0.71 -16.38 -19.23
N ASN A 203 -1.33 -15.65 -18.28
CA ASN A 203 -2.68 -15.14 -18.42
C ASN A 203 -2.71 -13.63 -18.24
N LEU A 204 -2.65 -12.89 -19.35
CA LEU A 204 -2.63 -11.42 -19.36
C LEU A 204 -3.90 -10.81 -18.78
N ILE A 205 -5.05 -11.44 -19.00
CA ILE A 205 -6.34 -10.95 -18.44
C ILE A 205 -6.29 -11.04 -16.92
N TYR A 206 -5.81 -12.17 -16.38
CA TYR A 206 -5.66 -12.35 -14.95
C TYR A 206 -4.71 -11.32 -14.32
N LEU A 207 -3.55 -11.04 -14.95
CA LEU A 207 -2.61 -10.02 -14.50
C LEU A 207 -3.23 -8.62 -14.51
N ALA A 208 -3.89 -8.26 -15.61
CA ALA A 208 -4.50 -6.96 -15.79
C ALA A 208 -5.67 -6.70 -14.82
N ASP A 209 -6.43 -7.73 -14.48
CA ASP A 209 -7.53 -7.64 -13.52
C ASP A 209 -7.02 -7.64 -12.07
N LYS A 210 -6.05 -8.51 -11.75
CA LYS A 210 -5.49 -8.63 -10.40
C LYS A 210 -4.67 -7.39 -10.00
N TYR A 211 -3.91 -6.80 -10.93
CA TYR A 211 -3.03 -5.68 -10.64
C TYR A 211 -3.42 -4.44 -11.47
N ARG A 212 -4.00 -3.44 -10.80
CA ARG A 212 -4.36 -2.15 -11.42
C ARG A 212 -3.15 -1.23 -11.47
N LEU A 213 -2.15 -1.59 -12.29
CA LEU A 213 -0.86 -0.91 -12.34
C LEU A 213 -0.81 0.12 -13.48
N THR A 214 0.02 1.16 -13.27
CA THR A 214 0.37 2.12 -14.32
C THR A 214 1.42 1.53 -15.27
N ALA A 215 1.56 2.11 -16.45
CA ALA A 215 2.53 1.67 -17.46
C ALA A 215 3.97 1.60 -16.91
N GLY A 216 4.37 2.61 -16.12
CA GLY A 216 5.68 2.62 -15.48
C GLY A 216 5.86 1.49 -14.48
N THR A 217 4.83 1.22 -13.67
CA THR A 217 4.89 0.14 -12.67
C THR A 217 4.91 -1.24 -13.32
N ILE A 218 4.16 -1.45 -14.42
CA ILE A 218 4.21 -2.71 -15.18
C ILE A 218 5.63 -2.96 -15.69
N ARG A 219 6.30 -1.92 -16.22
CA ARG A 219 7.69 -2.04 -16.65
C ARG A 219 8.61 -2.37 -15.49
N ASP A 220 8.49 -1.68 -14.36
CA ASP A 220 9.30 -1.93 -13.17
C ASP A 220 9.11 -3.38 -12.66
N CYS A 221 7.87 -3.93 -12.71
CA CYS A 221 7.59 -5.33 -12.38
C CYS A 221 8.28 -6.31 -13.35
N VAL A 222 8.31 -6.01 -14.65
CA VAL A 222 8.95 -6.87 -15.65
C VAL A 222 10.48 -6.84 -15.50
N GLU A 223 11.07 -5.67 -15.21
CA GLU A 223 12.50 -5.52 -14.91
C GLU A 223 12.88 -6.35 -13.67
N GLU A 224 12.13 -6.22 -12.57
CA GLU A 224 12.32 -7.00 -11.35
C GLU A 224 12.18 -8.51 -11.59
N TYR A 225 11.18 -8.92 -12.39
CA TYR A 225 10.98 -10.30 -12.78
C TYR A 225 12.16 -10.86 -13.57
N GLN A 226 12.68 -10.10 -14.52
CA GLN A 226 13.85 -10.46 -15.31
C GLN A 226 15.08 -10.65 -14.43
N ASP A 227 15.32 -9.73 -13.50
CA ASP A 227 16.44 -9.82 -12.56
C ASP A 227 16.33 -11.08 -11.68
N ARG A 228 15.13 -11.43 -11.22
CA ARG A 228 14.89 -12.68 -10.45
C ARG A 228 15.19 -13.93 -11.23
N LEU A 229 14.76 -13.99 -12.49
CA LEU A 229 15.05 -15.15 -13.35
C LEU A 229 16.55 -15.30 -13.56
N LEU A 230 17.26 -14.20 -13.81
CA LEU A 230 18.72 -14.21 -13.97
C LEU A 230 19.43 -14.67 -12.69
N MET A 231 19.02 -14.16 -11.52
CA MET A 231 19.61 -14.56 -10.24
C MET A 231 19.39 -16.03 -9.90
N LYS A 232 18.23 -16.58 -10.23
CA LYS A 232 17.87 -17.98 -9.95
C LYS A 232 18.35 -18.95 -11.05
N GLY A 233 18.73 -18.46 -12.22
CA GLY A 233 18.93 -19.31 -13.41
C GLY A 233 17.66 -20.08 -13.81
N ALA A 234 16.50 -19.52 -13.52
CA ALA A 234 15.21 -20.18 -13.68
C ALA A 234 14.57 -19.89 -15.05
N GLN A 235 13.73 -20.82 -15.50
CA GLN A 235 12.88 -20.57 -16.67
C GLN A 235 11.71 -19.65 -16.31
N PRO A 236 11.18 -18.88 -17.28
CA PRO A 236 10.01 -18.04 -17.07
C PRO A 236 8.83 -18.82 -16.47
N ASN A 237 8.26 -18.29 -15.38
CA ASN A 237 7.13 -18.89 -14.67
C ASN A 237 6.23 -17.83 -14.06
N MET A 238 4.94 -18.13 -13.91
CA MET A 238 3.95 -17.21 -13.41
C MET A 238 4.16 -16.84 -11.93
N ALA A 239 4.69 -17.74 -11.13
CA ALA A 239 4.90 -17.51 -9.70
C ALA A 239 5.94 -16.40 -9.43
N ASP A 240 7.06 -16.40 -10.15
CA ASP A 240 8.08 -15.36 -10.03
C ASP A 240 7.61 -14.00 -10.57
N LEU A 241 6.77 -14.00 -11.63
CA LEU A 241 6.15 -12.79 -12.15
C LEU A 241 5.18 -12.15 -11.14
N LEU A 242 4.31 -12.97 -10.54
CA LEU A 242 3.39 -12.51 -9.49
C LEU A 242 4.16 -12.02 -8.25
N ALA A 243 5.24 -12.69 -7.88
CA ALA A 243 6.09 -12.27 -6.76
C ALA A 243 6.74 -10.90 -7.06
N ALA A 244 7.25 -10.66 -8.27
CA ALA A 244 7.80 -9.36 -8.64
C ALA A 244 6.74 -8.24 -8.59
N CYS A 245 5.51 -8.50 -9.05
CA CYS A 245 4.39 -7.56 -8.91
C CYS A 245 4.09 -7.24 -7.44
N THR A 246 4.07 -8.25 -6.59
CA THR A 246 3.79 -8.09 -5.17
C THR A 246 4.87 -7.27 -4.48
N ASP A 247 6.15 -7.54 -4.73
CA ASP A 247 7.26 -6.82 -4.11
C ASP A 247 7.31 -5.35 -4.53
N GLN A 248 7.01 -5.04 -5.81
CA GLN A 248 6.89 -3.65 -6.26
C GLN A 248 5.77 -2.88 -5.54
N LEU A 249 4.69 -3.56 -5.17
CA LEU A 249 3.61 -2.96 -4.39
C LEU A 249 3.99 -2.83 -2.90
N GLU A 250 4.68 -3.82 -2.32
CA GLU A 250 5.18 -3.76 -0.94
C GLU A 250 6.16 -2.59 -0.75
N HIS A 251 7.08 -2.38 -1.71
CA HIS A 251 7.98 -1.22 -1.68
C HIS A 251 7.24 0.12 -1.62
N ARG A 252 6.04 0.20 -2.20
CA ARG A 252 5.21 1.42 -2.21
C ARG A 252 4.36 1.59 -0.96
N LEU A 253 3.91 0.49 -0.33
CA LEU A 253 3.20 0.50 0.95
C LEU A 253 4.11 0.94 2.10
N GLY A 254 5.43 0.74 1.96
CA GLY A 254 6.41 1.17 2.94
C GLY A 254 6.34 0.38 4.24
N ARG A 255 6.56 1.09 5.39
CA ARG A 255 6.54 0.48 6.72
C ARG A 255 5.17 0.52 7.40
N ASP A 256 4.20 1.21 6.80
CA ASP A 256 2.89 1.47 7.41
C ASP A 256 1.92 0.29 7.27
N ALA A 257 2.19 -0.65 6.36
CA ALA A 257 1.44 -1.90 6.22
C ALA A 257 2.39 -3.08 5.94
N VAL A 258 2.18 -4.18 6.66
CA VAL A 258 3.02 -5.39 6.58
C VAL A 258 2.21 -6.52 5.97
N ARG A 259 2.77 -7.18 4.97
CA ARG A 259 2.14 -8.36 4.37
C ARG A 259 2.12 -9.52 5.37
N ILE A 260 0.96 -10.16 5.47
CA ILE A 260 0.79 -11.42 6.21
C ILE A 260 0.66 -12.57 5.20
N GLU A 261 1.52 -13.55 5.31
CA GLU A 261 1.39 -14.80 4.54
C GLU A 261 0.18 -15.60 5.04
N ALA A 262 -0.79 -15.84 4.15
CA ALA A 262 -2.02 -16.56 4.47
C ALA A 262 -1.77 -18.07 4.51
N LYS A 263 -1.35 -18.58 5.67
CA LYS A 263 -1.00 -20.01 5.88
C LYS A 263 -2.19 -20.90 6.19
N TYR A 264 -3.27 -20.34 6.76
CA TYR A 264 -4.41 -21.09 7.23
C TYR A 264 -5.46 -21.28 6.14
N ARG A 265 -6.08 -22.46 6.13
CA ARG A 265 -7.16 -22.83 5.22
C ARG A 265 -8.52 -22.78 5.92
N TRP A 266 -9.59 -22.86 5.13
CA TRP A 266 -10.96 -22.81 5.64
C TRP A 266 -11.27 -23.89 6.69
N GLU A 267 -10.68 -25.07 6.54
CA GLU A 267 -10.83 -26.22 7.42
C GLU A 267 -10.13 -26.03 8.78
N ASP A 268 -9.11 -25.15 8.82
CA ASP A 268 -8.37 -24.87 10.07
C ASP A 268 -9.16 -23.97 11.00
N LEU A 269 -10.11 -23.20 10.46
CA LEU A 269 -10.89 -22.23 11.22
C LEU A 269 -12.06 -22.91 11.95
N ILE A 270 -11.99 -22.93 13.28
CA ILE A 270 -13.00 -23.51 14.16
C ILE A 270 -13.86 -22.39 14.72
N LEU A 271 -15.07 -22.25 14.18
CA LEU A 271 -16.08 -21.28 14.59
C LEU A 271 -17.46 -21.94 14.60
N PRO A 272 -18.46 -21.37 15.31
CA PRO A 272 -19.84 -21.79 15.17
C PRO A 272 -20.34 -21.64 13.73
N GLU A 273 -21.21 -22.53 13.28
CA GLU A 273 -21.72 -22.53 11.91
C GLU A 273 -22.35 -21.19 11.45
N PRO A 274 -23.11 -20.45 12.30
CA PRO A 274 -23.63 -19.16 11.89
C PRO A 274 -22.52 -18.15 11.53
N GLN A 275 -21.42 -18.10 12.30
CA GLN A 275 -20.28 -17.22 12.04
C GLN A 275 -19.49 -17.66 10.80
N LYS A 276 -19.29 -18.98 10.62
CA LYS A 276 -18.70 -19.53 9.39
C LYS A 276 -19.52 -19.17 8.16
N LYS A 277 -20.85 -19.22 8.27
CA LYS A 277 -21.75 -18.84 7.17
C LYS A 277 -21.59 -17.36 6.83
N LEU A 278 -21.57 -16.46 7.82
CA LEU A 278 -21.35 -15.03 7.56
C LEU A 278 -20.00 -14.76 6.87
N LEU A 279 -18.94 -15.49 7.23
CA LEU A 279 -17.65 -15.42 6.54
C LEU A 279 -17.75 -15.93 5.10
N ALA A 280 -18.50 -17.01 4.87
CA ALA A 280 -18.73 -17.53 3.52
C ALA A 280 -19.51 -16.54 2.66
N ASP A 281 -20.60 -15.98 3.20
CA ASP A 281 -21.43 -14.95 2.52
C ASP A 281 -20.59 -13.73 2.15
N ALA A 282 -19.68 -13.29 3.02
CA ALA A 282 -18.75 -12.19 2.73
C ALA A 282 -17.79 -12.53 1.58
N CYS A 283 -17.23 -13.75 1.55
CA CYS A 283 -16.41 -14.21 0.43
C CYS A 283 -17.21 -14.30 -0.88
N ASP A 284 -18.42 -14.81 -0.82
CA ASP A 284 -19.30 -14.95 -2.00
C ASP A 284 -19.69 -13.58 -2.56
N GLN A 285 -19.89 -12.56 -1.69
CA GLN A 285 -20.11 -11.19 -2.14
C GLN A 285 -18.93 -10.65 -2.95
N VAL A 286 -17.69 -10.97 -2.58
CA VAL A 286 -16.50 -10.60 -3.34
C VAL A 286 -16.46 -11.34 -4.68
N LEU A 287 -16.65 -12.65 -4.67
CA LEU A 287 -16.59 -13.48 -5.88
C LEU A 287 -17.67 -13.11 -6.90
N LEU A 288 -18.86 -12.75 -6.43
CA LEU A 288 -20.00 -12.39 -7.27
C LEU A 288 -20.09 -10.89 -7.58
N HIS A 289 -19.12 -10.09 -7.09
CA HIS A 289 -19.13 -8.63 -7.24
C HIS A 289 -19.34 -8.18 -8.69
N HIS A 290 -18.58 -8.73 -9.64
CA HIS A 290 -18.69 -8.39 -11.05
C HIS A 290 -20.08 -8.70 -11.62
N GLN A 291 -20.66 -9.86 -11.26
CA GLN A 291 -21.99 -10.25 -11.72
C GLN A 291 -23.08 -9.29 -11.22
N VAL A 292 -23.03 -8.94 -9.92
CA VAL A 292 -24.06 -8.11 -9.30
C VAL A 292 -23.92 -6.64 -9.73
N TYR A 293 -22.72 -6.08 -9.60
CA TYR A 293 -22.52 -4.65 -9.86
C TYR A 293 -22.51 -4.34 -11.36
N HIS A 294 -21.75 -5.08 -12.18
CA HIS A 294 -21.63 -4.75 -13.60
C HIS A 294 -22.71 -5.40 -14.47
N ARG A 295 -22.94 -6.74 -14.38
CA ARG A 295 -23.91 -7.40 -15.23
C ARG A 295 -25.37 -7.06 -14.88
N TRP A 296 -25.70 -6.97 -13.59
CA TRP A 296 -27.03 -6.60 -13.12
C TRP A 296 -27.22 -5.10 -12.98
N GLY A 297 -26.14 -4.29 -13.11
CA GLY A 297 -26.19 -2.84 -13.24
C GLY A 297 -26.40 -2.08 -11.93
N PHE A 298 -26.04 -2.67 -10.78
CA PHE A 298 -26.08 -1.97 -9.50
C PHE A 298 -25.08 -0.82 -9.41
N ASP A 299 -23.98 -0.88 -10.16
CA ASP A 299 -22.97 0.17 -10.28
C ASP A 299 -23.53 1.52 -10.76
N LYS A 300 -24.59 1.48 -11.60
CA LYS A 300 -25.28 2.67 -12.10
C LYS A 300 -26.19 3.32 -11.07
N LYS A 301 -26.55 2.59 -10.00
CA LYS A 301 -27.46 3.06 -8.95
C LYS A 301 -26.77 3.45 -7.66
N LEU A 302 -25.60 2.87 -7.39
CA LEU A 302 -24.87 3.04 -6.14
C LEU A 302 -23.58 3.84 -6.42
N ALA A 303 -23.46 4.99 -5.77
CA ALA A 303 -22.28 5.85 -5.91
C ALA A 303 -21.09 5.40 -5.03
N TYR A 304 -21.35 4.72 -3.91
CA TYR A 304 -20.35 4.27 -2.92
C TYR A 304 -20.80 2.98 -2.24
N GLY A 305 -19.94 2.39 -1.37
CA GLY A 305 -20.25 1.18 -0.61
C GLY A 305 -20.20 -0.10 -1.43
N LYS A 306 -19.37 -0.13 -2.49
CA LYS A 306 -19.21 -1.29 -3.38
C LYS A 306 -18.21 -2.32 -2.85
N GLY A 307 -17.35 -1.94 -1.90
CA GLY A 307 -16.40 -2.83 -1.26
C GLY A 307 -17.05 -3.76 -0.23
N VAL A 308 -16.27 -4.66 0.35
CA VAL A 308 -16.70 -5.54 1.44
C VAL A 308 -16.00 -5.15 2.73
N SER A 309 -16.78 -4.67 3.71
CA SER A 309 -16.27 -4.23 5.00
C SER A 309 -16.76 -5.13 6.13
N MET A 310 -15.81 -5.63 6.95
CA MET A 310 -16.07 -6.59 8.01
C MET A 310 -15.51 -6.11 9.35
N ILE A 311 -16.22 -6.37 10.44
CA ILE A 311 -15.69 -6.28 11.81
C ILE A 311 -15.62 -7.68 12.40
N PHE A 312 -14.43 -8.07 12.87
CA PHE A 312 -14.22 -9.26 13.67
C PHE A 312 -14.07 -8.84 15.13
N TYR A 313 -14.97 -9.32 15.99
CA TYR A 313 -14.93 -8.97 17.40
C TYR A 313 -14.98 -10.22 18.28
N GLY A 314 -14.43 -10.10 19.49
CA GLY A 314 -14.43 -11.18 20.47
C GLY A 314 -13.16 -11.18 21.34
N PRO A 315 -13.09 -12.03 22.36
CA PRO A 315 -11.96 -12.09 23.26
C PRO A 315 -10.60 -12.28 22.54
N PRO A 316 -9.48 -11.91 23.15
CA PRO A 316 -8.16 -12.16 22.59
C PRO A 316 -7.90 -13.67 22.43
N GLY A 317 -7.19 -14.04 21.36
CA GLY A 317 -6.82 -15.43 21.10
C GLY A 317 -7.92 -16.33 20.53
N THR A 318 -9.07 -15.78 20.10
CA THR A 318 -10.18 -16.54 19.49
C THR A 318 -10.04 -16.75 17.98
N GLY A 319 -8.97 -16.25 17.34
CA GLY A 319 -8.66 -16.53 15.92
C GLY A 319 -9.04 -15.44 14.93
N LYS A 320 -9.27 -14.19 15.34
CA LYS A 320 -9.61 -13.07 14.43
C LYS A 320 -8.60 -12.89 13.29
N THR A 321 -7.32 -12.83 13.62
CA THR A 321 -6.23 -12.73 12.62
C THR A 321 -6.14 -13.97 11.74
N MET A 322 -6.43 -15.17 12.27
CA MET A 322 -6.52 -16.40 11.51
C MET A 322 -7.69 -16.36 10.52
N GLY A 323 -8.85 -15.84 10.96
CA GLY A 323 -10.01 -15.62 10.09
C GLY A 323 -9.70 -14.74 8.89
N ALA A 324 -8.95 -13.64 9.09
CA ALA A 324 -8.49 -12.78 7.98
C ALA A 324 -7.57 -13.54 7.00
N GLN A 325 -6.65 -14.38 7.50
CA GLN A 325 -5.79 -15.21 6.65
C GLN A 325 -6.59 -16.27 5.87
N VAL A 326 -7.59 -16.87 6.50
CA VAL A 326 -8.47 -17.85 5.84
C VAL A 326 -9.25 -17.23 4.70
N ILE A 327 -9.78 -16.00 4.87
CA ILE A 327 -10.43 -15.25 3.80
C ILE A 327 -9.44 -14.94 2.67
N ALA A 328 -8.26 -14.46 3.00
CA ALA A 328 -7.23 -14.13 2.03
C ALA A 328 -6.83 -15.36 1.18
N ASN A 329 -6.65 -16.49 1.84
CA ASN A 329 -6.35 -17.76 1.16
C ASN A 329 -7.51 -18.21 0.25
N ARG A 330 -8.76 -18.18 0.76
CA ARG A 330 -9.94 -18.60 -0.02
C ARG A 330 -10.15 -17.72 -1.25
N LEU A 331 -9.90 -16.41 -1.14
CA LEU A 331 -10.05 -15.46 -2.23
C LEU A 331 -8.79 -15.34 -3.11
N GLN A 332 -7.68 -15.97 -2.72
CA GLN A 332 -6.36 -15.84 -3.37
C GLN A 332 -5.90 -14.39 -3.49
N MET A 333 -6.13 -13.61 -2.41
CA MET A 333 -5.77 -12.21 -2.32
C MET A 333 -4.66 -12.01 -1.29
N GLU A 334 -3.84 -10.97 -1.51
CA GLU A 334 -2.82 -10.57 -0.55
C GLU A 334 -3.47 -9.93 0.69
N LEU A 335 -2.90 -10.20 1.87
CA LEU A 335 -3.37 -9.65 3.15
C LEU A 335 -2.32 -8.72 3.73
N TYR A 336 -2.68 -7.45 3.93
CA TYR A 336 -1.82 -6.45 4.54
C TYR A 336 -2.36 -6.03 5.91
N LYS A 337 -1.55 -6.24 6.94
CA LYS A 337 -1.82 -5.72 8.29
C LYS A 337 -1.33 -4.29 8.38
N VAL A 338 -2.25 -3.37 8.65
CA VAL A 338 -1.95 -1.96 8.86
C VAL A 338 -1.48 -1.75 10.30
N ASP A 339 -0.31 -1.14 10.47
CA ASP A 339 0.20 -0.74 11.78
C ASP A 339 -0.42 0.60 12.19
N MET A 340 -1.47 0.54 13.00
CA MET A 340 -2.17 1.73 13.46
C MET A 340 -1.31 2.63 14.35
N SER A 341 -0.34 2.09 15.07
CA SER A 341 0.56 2.88 15.92
C SER A 341 1.54 3.72 15.09
N GLY A 342 1.98 3.21 13.94
CA GLY A 342 2.82 3.94 12.98
C GLY A 342 2.05 4.95 12.13
N VAL A 343 0.76 4.70 11.91
CA VAL A 343 -0.13 5.55 11.10
C VAL A 343 -0.61 6.76 11.90
N LEU A 344 -0.94 6.59 13.18
CA LEU A 344 -1.37 7.68 14.06
C LEU A 344 -0.18 8.56 14.43
N SER A 345 0.05 9.60 13.65
CA SER A 345 1.09 10.60 13.92
C SER A 345 0.58 11.71 14.86
N LYS A 346 1.51 12.31 15.62
CA LYS A 346 1.23 13.52 16.42
C LYS A 346 1.10 14.79 15.56
N TYR A 347 1.44 14.70 14.26
CA TYR A 347 1.39 15.84 13.36
C TYR A 347 0.11 15.82 12.52
N VAL A 348 -0.50 17.01 12.38
CA VAL A 348 -1.75 17.22 11.63
C VAL A 348 -1.54 16.89 10.16
N GLY A 349 -2.43 16.10 9.56
CA GLY A 349 -2.41 15.74 8.13
C GLY A 349 -1.49 14.57 7.76
N GLU A 350 -0.53 14.19 8.61
CA GLU A 350 0.38 13.09 8.32
C GLU A 350 -0.31 11.72 8.37
N SER A 351 -1.21 11.54 9.33
CA SER A 351 -2.02 10.32 9.47
C SER A 351 -2.95 10.11 8.28
N GLU A 352 -3.62 11.17 7.83
CA GLU A 352 -4.51 11.13 6.67
C GLU A 352 -3.75 10.82 5.39
N LYS A 353 -2.55 11.39 5.23
CA LYS A 353 -1.67 11.13 4.08
C LYS A 353 -1.21 9.68 4.03
N LYS A 354 -0.77 9.12 5.17
CA LYS A 354 -0.36 7.71 5.27
C LYS A 354 -1.53 6.76 4.99
N LEU A 355 -2.68 6.99 5.62
CA LEU A 355 -3.90 6.23 5.33
C LEU A 355 -4.28 6.31 3.87
N GLY A 356 -4.32 7.52 3.29
CA GLY A 356 -4.60 7.72 1.87
C GLY A 356 -3.69 6.87 0.97
N ASN A 357 -2.38 6.87 1.23
CA ASN A 357 -1.43 6.07 0.48
C ASN A 357 -1.69 4.56 0.63
N ILE A 358 -1.96 4.07 1.85
CA ILE A 358 -2.28 2.65 2.11
C ILE A 358 -3.51 2.22 1.29
N PHE A 359 -4.60 2.99 1.35
CA PHE A 359 -5.81 2.69 0.60
C PHE A 359 -5.60 2.71 -0.93
N GLU A 360 -4.84 3.67 -1.44
CA GLU A 360 -4.49 3.78 -2.86
C GLU A 360 -3.67 2.58 -3.34
N GLN A 361 -2.64 2.17 -2.59
CA GLN A 361 -1.82 1.03 -2.96
C GLN A 361 -2.62 -0.29 -2.86
N ALA A 362 -3.42 -0.46 -1.81
CA ALA A 362 -4.28 -1.63 -1.65
C ALA A 362 -5.34 -1.74 -2.77
N LYS A 363 -5.86 -0.60 -3.26
CA LYS A 363 -6.78 -0.57 -4.41
C LYS A 363 -6.08 -1.08 -5.69
N LYS A 364 -4.81 -0.75 -5.89
CA LYS A 364 -4.02 -1.18 -7.06
C LYS A 364 -3.70 -2.67 -7.06
N SER A 365 -3.45 -3.23 -5.87
CA SER A 365 -3.15 -4.65 -5.69
C SER A 365 -4.39 -5.52 -5.47
N GLN A 366 -5.57 -4.92 -5.36
CA GLN A 366 -6.79 -5.61 -4.94
C GLN A 366 -6.59 -6.44 -3.67
N SER A 367 -5.86 -5.88 -2.70
CA SER A 367 -5.49 -6.55 -1.47
C SER A 367 -6.54 -6.38 -0.39
N ILE A 368 -6.48 -7.26 0.61
CA ILE A 368 -7.26 -7.15 1.84
C ILE A 368 -6.49 -6.28 2.83
N LEU A 369 -7.11 -5.22 3.32
CA LEU A 369 -6.59 -4.41 4.41
C LEU A 369 -7.12 -4.95 5.75
N PHE A 370 -6.19 -5.33 6.62
CA PHE A 370 -6.49 -5.85 7.95
C PHE A 370 -6.00 -4.87 9.03
N PHE A 371 -6.95 -4.28 9.75
CA PHE A 371 -6.70 -3.39 10.86
C PHE A 371 -6.86 -4.16 12.16
N ASP A 372 -5.74 -4.50 12.79
CA ASP A 372 -5.75 -5.21 14.07
C ASP A 372 -5.81 -4.22 15.24
N GLU A 373 -6.39 -4.63 16.36
CA GLU A 373 -6.54 -3.79 17.55
C GLU A 373 -7.22 -2.43 17.26
N ALA A 374 -8.26 -2.45 16.41
CA ALA A 374 -8.96 -1.24 15.98
C ALA A 374 -9.60 -0.43 17.12
N ASP A 375 -9.72 -1.00 18.31
CA ASP A 375 -10.16 -0.32 19.52
C ASP A 375 -9.26 0.84 19.95
N VAL A 376 -7.99 0.85 19.55
CA VAL A 376 -7.07 1.98 19.77
C VAL A 376 -7.55 3.26 19.07
N LEU A 377 -8.25 3.12 17.94
CA LEU A 377 -8.80 4.24 17.17
C LEU A 377 -10.06 4.85 17.81
N PHE A 378 -10.78 4.05 18.59
CA PHE A 378 -12.15 4.34 19.01
C PHE A 378 -12.32 4.38 20.53
N GLY A 379 -11.22 4.61 21.27
CA GLY A 379 -11.27 4.78 22.72
C GLY A 379 -12.38 5.74 23.11
N LYS A 380 -13.17 5.40 24.14
CA LYS A 380 -14.29 6.22 24.62
C LYS A 380 -13.88 7.67 24.68
N ARG A 381 -14.68 8.54 24.07
CA ARG A 381 -14.65 9.99 24.26
C ARG A 381 -14.71 10.27 25.76
N THR A 382 -13.56 10.35 26.40
CA THR A 382 -13.49 10.94 27.74
C THR A 382 -13.69 12.42 27.55
N ASP A 383 -14.58 13.03 28.36
CA ASP A 383 -14.92 14.46 28.34
C ASP A 383 -13.73 15.36 28.74
N GLN A 384 -12.52 15.05 28.35
CA GLN A 384 -11.34 15.84 28.60
C GLN A 384 -11.03 16.76 27.42
N LYS A 385 -10.97 18.05 27.74
CA LYS A 385 -10.82 19.20 26.84
C LYS A 385 -9.38 19.43 26.38
N ASP A 386 -8.63 18.39 26.00
CA ASP A 386 -7.27 18.56 25.50
C ASP A 386 -7.22 18.57 23.97
N SER A 387 -6.34 19.41 23.43
CA SER A 387 -6.13 19.57 21.98
C SER A 387 -5.75 18.28 21.25
N ASN A 388 -5.19 17.29 21.93
CA ASN A 388 -4.87 15.96 21.37
C ASN A 388 -6.13 15.17 20.98
N ASP A 389 -7.28 15.36 21.64
CA ASP A 389 -8.52 14.65 21.33
C ASP A 389 -9.15 15.10 20.01
N LYS A 390 -8.91 16.36 19.60
CA LYS A 390 -9.40 16.87 18.30
C LYS A 390 -8.67 16.21 17.11
N TYR A 391 -7.40 15.89 17.27
CA TYR A 391 -6.60 15.28 16.20
C TYR A 391 -6.88 13.80 16.03
N SER A 392 -7.10 13.08 17.12
CA SER A 392 -7.55 11.68 17.09
C SER A 392 -8.91 11.53 16.36
N ASN A 393 -9.81 12.47 16.58
CA ASN A 393 -11.13 12.47 15.93
C ASN A 393 -11.07 12.75 14.41
N ALA A 394 -10.13 13.57 13.93
CA ALA A 394 -10.00 13.86 12.49
C ALA A 394 -9.49 12.63 11.72
N GLY A 395 -8.44 11.96 12.22
CA GLY A 395 -7.92 10.72 11.62
C GLY A 395 -8.95 9.59 11.58
N THR A 396 -9.74 9.45 12.66
CA THR A 396 -10.84 8.47 12.71
C THR A 396 -11.94 8.79 11.70
N ALA A 397 -12.33 10.06 11.57
CA ALA A 397 -13.34 10.47 10.58
C ALA A 397 -12.86 10.23 9.14
N TYR A 398 -11.58 10.52 8.87
CA TYR A 398 -10.95 10.25 7.58
C TYR A 398 -10.90 8.75 7.26
N LEU A 399 -10.50 7.93 8.23
CA LEU A 399 -10.52 6.47 8.07
C LEU A 399 -11.92 5.95 7.73
N LEU A 400 -12.95 6.44 8.43
CA LEU A 400 -14.33 6.08 8.17
C LEU A 400 -14.77 6.43 6.75
N GLN A 401 -14.43 7.64 6.30
CA GLN A 401 -14.70 8.05 4.93
C GLN A 401 -14.00 7.13 3.94
N LYS A 402 -12.73 6.81 4.17
CA LYS A 402 -11.98 5.91 3.29
C LYS A 402 -12.51 4.48 3.27
N ILE A 403 -13.02 3.97 4.39
CA ILE A 403 -13.69 2.67 4.45
C ILE A 403 -14.94 2.65 3.56
N GLU A 404 -15.74 3.72 3.56
CA GLU A 404 -16.94 3.83 2.71
C GLU A 404 -16.62 3.95 1.21
N GLU A 405 -15.52 4.65 0.88
CA GLU A 405 -15.07 4.88 -0.50
C GLU A 405 -14.30 3.68 -1.08
N TYR A 406 -13.77 2.80 -0.23
CA TYR A 406 -12.91 1.71 -0.68
C TYR A 406 -13.70 0.58 -1.33
N GLU A 407 -13.36 0.24 -2.55
CA GLU A 407 -14.03 -0.81 -3.34
C GLU A 407 -13.42 -2.21 -3.13
N GLY A 408 -12.41 -2.34 -2.28
CA GLY A 408 -11.78 -3.61 -1.92
C GLY A 408 -12.35 -4.23 -0.64
N ILE A 409 -11.52 -5.03 0.04
CA ILE A 409 -11.91 -5.74 1.26
C ILE A 409 -11.21 -5.13 2.46
N ILE A 410 -11.98 -4.79 3.49
CA ILE A 410 -11.48 -4.27 4.76
C ILE A 410 -11.95 -5.17 5.89
N ILE A 411 -11.03 -5.54 6.77
CA ILE A 411 -11.31 -6.30 7.98
C ILE A 411 -10.77 -5.52 9.18
N LEU A 412 -11.64 -5.12 10.09
CA LEU A 412 -11.27 -4.58 11.39
C LEU A 412 -11.38 -5.66 12.45
N ALA A 413 -10.33 -5.86 13.25
CA ALA A 413 -10.37 -6.75 14.41
C ALA A 413 -10.34 -5.93 15.71
N THR A 414 -11.23 -6.25 16.64
CA THR A 414 -11.31 -5.61 17.95
C THR A 414 -11.63 -6.62 19.06
N ASN A 415 -11.17 -6.31 20.27
CA ASN A 415 -11.58 -7.05 21.46
C ASN A 415 -12.82 -6.45 22.12
N PHE A 416 -13.18 -5.19 21.81
CA PHE A 416 -14.18 -4.40 22.52
C PHE A 416 -15.17 -3.72 21.55
N LEU A 417 -16.11 -4.49 20.99
CA LEU A 417 -17.12 -3.95 20.07
C LEU A 417 -17.97 -2.83 20.71
N GLN A 418 -18.18 -2.89 22.03
CA GLN A 418 -18.92 -1.87 22.77
C GLN A 418 -18.27 -0.47 22.79
N ASN A 419 -17.02 -0.35 22.37
CA ASN A 419 -16.36 0.94 22.24
C ASN A 419 -16.76 1.70 20.97
N PHE A 420 -17.37 1.02 20.02
CA PHE A 420 -17.81 1.59 18.75
C PHE A 420 -19.23 2.13 18.86
N ASP A 421 -19.47 3.31 18.31
CA ASP A 421 -20.83 3.86 18.25
C ASP A 421 -21.68 3.20 17.13
N ASN A 422 -22.99 3.31 17.24
CA ASN A 422 -23.91 2.72 16.27
C ASN A 422 -23.78 3.34 14.87
N ALA A 423 -23.34 4.60 14.77
CA ALA A 423 -23.15 5.26 13.49
C ALA A 423 -21.94 4.67 12.76
N PHE A 424 -20.92 4.26 13.53
CA PHE A 424 -19.77 3.54 13.00
C PHE A 424 -20.15 2.14 12.52
N LEU A 425 -20.84 1.35 13.34
CA LEU A 425 -21.19 -0.04 13.04
C LEU A 425 -22.06 -0.17 11.76
N ARG A 426 -22.91 0.82 11.48
CA ARG A 426 -23.76 0.85 10.27
C ARG A 426 -23.00 0.92 8.95
N ARG A 427 -21.70 1.26 8.98
CA ARG A 427 -20.84 1.34 7.79
C ARG A 427 -20.24 0.00 7.40
N PHE A 428 -20.36 -1.00 8.28
CA PHE A 428 -19.86 -2.34 8.02
C PHE A 428 -20.98 -3.27 7.58
N GLN A 429 -20.71 -4.01 6.51
CA GLN A 429 -21.68 -4.95 5.94
C GLN A 429 -21.77 -6.22 6.77
N PHE A 430 -20.64 -6.64 7.38
CA PHE A 430 -20.57 -7.84 8.20
C PHE A 430 -19.96 -7.53 9.56
N ILE A 431 -20.64 -7.98 10.63
CA ILE A 431 -20.16 -7.90 12.00
C ILE A 431 -20.14 -9.33 12.52
N ILE A 432 -18.94 -9.91 12.69
CA ILE A 432 -18.74 -11.33 12.91
C ILE A 432 -18.10 -11.55 14.26
N GLU A 433 -18.79 -12.28 15.12
CA GLU A 433 -18.30 -12.66 16.44
C GLU A 433 -17.34 -13.83 16.36
N PHE A 434 -16.21 -13.71 17.04
CA PHE A 434 -15.28 -14.79 17.33
C PHE A 434 -15.42 -15.14 18.82
N PRO A 435 -16.40 -15.93 19.18
CA PRO A 435 -16.73 -16.19 20.58
C PRO A 435 -15.64 -17.02 21.26
N PHE A 436 -15.64 -17.00 22.58
CA PHE A 436 -14.82 -17.92 23.34
C PHE A 436 -15.28 -19.36 23.05
N THR A 437 -14.34 -20.29 22.95
CA THR A 437 -14.59 -21.66 22.54
C THR A 437 -15.38 -22.45 23.60
N ASP A 438 -16.41 -23.15 23.19
CA ASP A 438 -17.09 -24.16 24.00
C ASP A 438 -16.33 -25.50 24.02
N VAL A 439 -16.77 -26.44 24.82
CA VAL A 439 -16.11 -27.76 25.00
C VAL A 439 -15.93 -28.50 23.68
N PRO A 440 -16.95 -28.67 22.81
CA PRO A 440 -16.78 -29.38 21.55
C PRO A 440 -15.73 -28.75 20.64
N ARG A 441 -15.73 -27.41 20.54
CA ARG A 441 -14.77 -26.68 19.68
C ARG A 441 -13.36 -26.67 20.27
N ARG A 442 -13.23 -26.60 21.61
CA ARG A 442 -11.93 -26.76 22.26
C ARG A 442 -11.33 -28.13 21.96
N LYS A 443 -12.14 -29.18 22.00
CA LYS A 443 -11.71 -30.54 21.64
C LYS A 443 -11.24 -30.60 20.19
N GLU A 444 -11.97 -29.99 19.25
CA GLU A 444 -11.57 -29.90 17.84
C GLU A 444 -10.26 -29.15 17.67
N ILE A 445 -10.03 -28.04 18.42
CA ILE A 445 -8.76 -27.30 18.39
C ILE A 445 -7.62 -28.19 18.91
N TRP A 446 -7.82 -28.91 20.04
CA TRP A 446 -6.83 -29.85 20.56
C TRP A 446 -6.49 -30.96 19.55
N GLN A 447 -7.46 -31.46 18.80
CA GLN A 447 -7.23 -32.45 17.75
C GLN A 447 -6.36 -31.94 16.61
N LYS A 448 -6.57 -30.68 16.18
CA LYS A 448 -5.91 -30.08 15.02
C LYS A 448 -4.58 -29.40 15.34
N VAL A 449 -4.34 -29.05 16.60
CA VAL A 449 -3.14 -28.28 16.97
C VAL A 449 -1.84 -29.07 16.85
N PHE A 450 -1.90 -30.39 16.99
CA PHE A 450 -0.74 -31.27 16.93
C PHE A 450 -0.49 -31.73 15.49
N PRO A 451 0.71 -31.48 14.93
CA PRO A 451 1.07 -31.96 13.60
C PRO A 451 1.05 -33.50 13.55
N PRO A 452 0.72 -34.10 12.38
CA PRO A 452 0.72 -35.57 12.23
C PRO A 452 2.08 -36.21 12.45
N GLU A 453 3.16 -35.48 12.19
CA GLU A 453 4.54 -35.94 12.34
C GLU A 453 5.03 -35.99 13.80
N LEU A 454 4.27 -35.41 14.74
CA LEU A 454 4.65 -35.35 16.14
C LEU A 454 4.52 -36.73 16.77
N PRO A 455 5.61 -37.34 17.30
CA PRO A 455 5.54 -38.56 18.05
C PRO A 455 4.73 -38.33 19.35
N ARG A 456 3.57 -38.98 19.49
CA ARG A 456 2.70 -38.78 20.65
C ARG A 456 2.01 -40.09 21.06
N GLU A 457 1.79 -40.19 22.34
CA GLU A 457 0.89 -41.17 22.93
C GLU A 457 -0.58 -40.74 22.77
N GLU A 458 -1.50 -41.60 23.18
CA GLU A 458 -2.91 -41.25 23.26
C GLU A 458 -3.15 -40.18 24.34
N LEU A 459 -3.75 -39.05 23.92
CA LEU A 459 -4.04 -37.93 24.82
C LEU A 459 -5.53 -37.88 25.11
N ASP A 460 -5.89 -37.64 26.37
CA ASP A 460 -7.27 -37.41 26.78
C ASP A 460 -7.71 -35.98 26.44
N LEU A 461 -8.12 -35.80 25.19
CA LEU A 461 -8.55 -34.50 24.69
C LEU A 461 -9.92 -34.06 25.24
N ASP A 462 -10.73 -35.00 25.71
CA ASP A 462 -12.01 -34.72 26.37
C ASP A 462 -11.75 -34.03 27.70
N PHE A 463 -10.92 -34.64 28.55
CA PHE A 463 -10.49 -34.04 29.80
C PHE A 463 -9.87 -32.65 29.61
N LEU A 464 -8.95 -32.51 28.66
CA LEU A 464 -8.31 -31.21 28.37
C LEU A 464 -9.32 -30.13 27.92
N ALA A 465 -10.32 -30.52 27.15
CA ALA A 465 -11.34 -29.61 26.65
C ALA A 465 -12.39 -29.25 27.72
N GLU A 466 -12.73 -30.15 28.62
CA GLU A 466 -13.72 -29.92 29.67
C GLU A 466 -13.13 -29.09 30.81
N GLU A 467 -11.97 -29.48 31.32
CA GLU A 467 -11.38 -28.88 32.51
C GLU A 467 -10.72 -27.51 32.24
N PHE A 468 -10.00 -27.38 31.13
CA PHE A 468 -9.24 -26.18 30.88
C PHE A 468 -9.94 -25.25 29.88
N HIS A 469 -10.52 -24.17 30.41
CA HIS A 469 -11.18 -23.14 29.63
C HIS A 469 -10.15 -22.24 28.91
N PHE A 470 -9.54 -22.74 27.82
CA PHE A 470 -8.54 -22.05 27.05
C PHE A 470 -9.09 -21.47 25.75
N SER A 471 -8.53 -20.32 25.34
CA SER A 471 -8.67 -19.79 23.98
C SER A 471 -7.80 -20.61 23.00
N GLY A 472 -8.06 -20.48 21.70
CA GLY A 472 -7.27 -21.17 20.68
C GLY A 472 -5.78 -20.84 20.74
N SER A 473 -5.41 -19.60 21.08
CA SER A 473 -4.01 -19.20 21.23
C SER A 473 -3.36 -19.87 22.46
N GLN A 474 -4.08 -20.00 23.56
CA GLN A 474 -3.58 -20.69 24.76
C GLN A 474 -3.39 -22.18 24.50
N ILE A 475 -4.34 -22.84 23.81
CA ILE A 475 -4.21 -24.25 23.41
C ILE A 475 -2.96 -24.44 22.54
N LYS A 476 -2.74 -23.56 21.56
CA LYS A 476 -1.53 -23.57 20.72
C LYS A 476 -0.26 -23.44 21.56
N ASN A 477 -0.23 -22.49 22.50
CA ASN A 477 0.93 -22.26 23.36
C ASN A 477 1.25 -23.50 24.22
N VAL A 478 0.21 -24.11 24.79
CA VAL A 478 0.34 -25.34 25.58
C VAL A 478 0.87 -26.49 24.71
N ALA A 479 0.30 -26.70 23.54
CA ALA A 479 0.72 -27.75 22.61
C ALA A 479 2.20 -27.65 22.22
N VAL A 480 2.63 -26.42 21.86
CA VAL A 480 4.03 -26.17 21.51
C VAL A 480 4.95 -26.35 22.72
N ALA A 481 4.57 -25.83 23.88
CA ALA A 481 5.37 -25.99 25.10
C ALA A 481 5.49 -27.47 25.54
N ALA A 482 4.41 -28.24 25.42
CA ALA A 482 4.41 -29.67 25.71
C ALA A 482 5.32 -30.44 24.72
N ALA A 483 5.28 -30.09 23.45
CA ALA A 483 6.17 -30.68 22.44
C ALA A 483 7.67 -30.42 22.76
N PHE A 484 8.02 -29.20 23.22
CA PHE A 484 9.39 -28.90 23.66
C PHE A 484 9.80 -29.70 24.91
N LEU A 485 8.89 -29.94 25.85
CA LEU A 485 9.16 -30.78 27.01
C LEU A 485 9.44 -32.23 26.58
N ALA A 486 8.59 -32.81 25.73
CA ALA A 486 8.77 -34.16 25.21
C ALA A 486 10.09 -34.31 24.43
N ALA A 487 10.43 -33.31 23.58
CA ALA A 487 11.67 -33.30 22.85
C ALA A 487 12.91 -33.19 23.76
N GLY A 488 12.82 -32.40 24.84
CA GLY A 488 13.88 -32.30 25.86
C GLY A 488 14.14 -33.58 26.61
N GLU A 489 13.08 -34.35 26.86
CA GLU A 489 13.14 -35.67 27.52
C GLU A 489 13.43 -36.82 26.52
N GLN A 490 13.46 -36.53 25.21
CA GLN A 490 13.61 -37.50 24.11
C GLN A 490 12.54 -38.63 24.15
N THR A 491 11.32 -38.30 24.55
CA THR A 491 10.18 -39.21 24.65
C THR A 491 9.03 -38.75 23.77
N PRO A 492 8.08 -39.64 23.40
CA PRO A 492 6.85 -39.19 22.76
C PRO A 492 6.06 -38.23 23.65
N LEU A 493 5.30 -37.33 23.04
CA LEU A 493 4.42 -36.42 23.76
C LEU A 493 3.34 -37.23 24.51
N ASN A 494 3.18 -36.97 25.80
CA ASN A 494 2.19 -37.63 26.66
C ASN A 494 1.44 -36.64 27.56
N MET A 495 0.46 -37.11 28.34
CA MET A 495 -0.36 -36.25 29.20
C MET A 495 0.47 -35.48 30.23
N LYS A 496 1.56 -36.03 30.78
CA LYS A 496 2.44 -35.33 31.75
C LYS A 496 3.03 -34.06 31.15
N HIS A 497 3.53 -34.13 29.91
CA HIS A 497 4.06 -32.96 29.21
C HIS A 497 2.99 -31.89 29.00
N VAL A 498 1.78 -32.32 28.56
CA VAL A 498 0.67 -31.39 28.30
C VAL A 498 0.24 -30.70 29.60
N LEU A 499 0.03 -31.45 30.68
CA LEU A 499 -0.41 -30.92 31.98
C LEU A 499 0.65 -30.00 32.61
N THR A 500 1.94 -30.33 32.45
CA THR A 500 3.04 -29.44 32.86
C THR A 500 3.01 -28.10 32.08
N ALA A 501 2.74 -28.16 30.79
CA ALA A 501 2.59 -26.95 29.96
C ALA A 501 1.31 -26.17 30.34
N VAL A 502 0.21 -26.84 30.64
CA VAL A 502 -1.03 -26.23 31.15
C VAL A 502 -0.76 -25.48 32.46
N LYS A 503 -0.08 -26.10 33.44
CA LYS A 503 0.31 -25.45 34.71
C LYS A 503 1.09 -24.15 34.45
N ARG A 504 2.04 -24.17 33.52
CA ARG A 504 2.84 -22.98 33.12
C ARG A 504 2.00 -21.89 32.43
N GLU A 505 1.07 -22.29 31.56
CA GLU A 505 0.20 -21.34 30.86
C GLU A 505 -0.77 -20.63 31.80
N MET A 506 -1.37 -21.39 32.75
CA MET A 506 -2.27 -20.85 33.76
C MET A 506 -1.55 -19.91 34.74
N ALA A 507 -0.32 -20.20 35.09
CA ALA A 507 0.49 -19.35 35.97
C ALA A 507 0.72 -17.95 35.35
N LYS A 508 0.78 -17.82 34.01
CA LYS A 508 0.89 -16.50 33.34
C LYS A 508 -0.31 -15.59 33.60
N THR A 509 -1.47 -16.18 33.85
CA THR A 509 -2.71 -15.43 34.16
C THR A 509 -2.96 -15.27 35.67
N GLY A 510 -1.97 -15.62 36.49
CA GLY A 510 -2.06 -15.55 37.95
C GLY A 510 -2.92 -16.63 38.58
N LYS A 511 -3.33 -17.68 37.83
CA LYS A 511 -4.07 -18.83 38.35
C LYS A 511 -3.10 -19.93 38.72
N THR A 512 -3.12 -20.32 39.98
CA THR A 512 -2.39 -21.49 40.47
C THR A 512 -3.33 -22.69 40.44
N LEU A 513 -2.96 -23.74 39.70
CA LEU A 513 -3.70 -24.98 39.66
C LEU A 513 -3.48 -25.76 40.97
N ILE A 514 -4.56 -26.32 41.51
CA ILE A 514 -4.54 -27.17 42.68
C ILE A 514 -4.77 -28.63 42.28
N ALA A 515 -4.56 -29.56 43.21
CA ALA A 515 -4.68 -30.98 42.96
C ALA A 515 -5.99 -31.42 42.27
N SER A 516 -7.12 -30.83 42.68
CA SER A 516 -8.43 -31.13 42.10
C SER A 516 -8.55 -30.76 40.61
N ASP A 517 -7.78 -29.77 40.11
CA ASP A 517 -7.84 -29.30 38.72
C ASP A 517 -7.21 -30.32 37.74
N PHE A 518 -6.40 -31.26 38.25
CA PHE A 518 -5.80 -32.33 37.44
C PHE A 518 -6.62 -33.61 37.42
N GLY A 519 -7.72 -33.67 38.18
CA GLY A 519 -8.62 -34.80 38.20
C GLY A 519 -7.92 -36.16 38.35
N VAL A 520 -8.21 -37.09 37.44
CA VAL A 520 -7.59 -38.43 37.43
C VAL A 520 -6.10 -38.44 37.14
N TYR A 521 -5.55 -37.34 36.61
CA TYR A 521 -4.13 -37.18 36.23
C TYR A 521 -3.27 -36.51 37.32
N TYR A 522 -3.81 -36.27 38.50
CA TYR A 522 -3.10 -35.64 39.62
C TYR A 522 -1.76 -36.32 39.92
N TYR A 523 -1.74 -37.68 39.91
CA TYR A 523 -0.54 -38.47 40.19
C TYR A 523 0.66 -38.14 39.28
N LEU A 524 0.40 -37.68 38.03
CA LEU A 524 1.47 -37.28 37.10
C LEU A 524 2.17 -35.99 37.53
N MET A 525 1.53 -35.19 38.39
CA MET A 525 2.05 -33.89 38.81
C MET A 525 2.79 -33.95 40.15
N GLU A 526 2.58 -34.97 40.97
CA GLU A 526 3.33 -35.20 42.22
C GLU A 526 4.81 -35.50 41.96
N GLU A 527 5.14 -36.17 40.86
CA GLU A 527 6.51 -36.49 40.48
C GLU A 527 7.33 -35.26 40.00
N VAL A 528 6.70 -34.11 39.77
CA VAL A 528 7.37 -32.89 39.26
C VAL A 528 7.84 -32.00 40.41
N GLU A 529 7.33 -32.18 41.63
CA GLU A 529 7.65 -31.37 42.81
C GLU A 529 8.72 -32.02 43.72
N GLY A 530 9.17 -33.24 43.42
CA GLY A 530 10.27 -33.94 44.09
C GLY A 530 11.56 -33.79 43.28
#